data_4f72c236a711fc290e0178fc1490f0a1
#
_entry.id   4f72c236a711fc290e0178fc1490f0a1
#
_cell.length_a   1.000
_cell.length_b   1.000
_cell.length_c   1.000
_cell.angle_alpha   90.00
_cell.angle_beta   90.00
_cell.angle_gamma   90.00
#
_symmetry.space_group_name_H-M   'P 1'
#
loop_
_entity.id
_entity.type
_entity.pdbx_description
1 polymer ?
#
loop_
_entity_poly.entity_id
_entity_poly.type
_entity_poly.pdbx_seq_one_letter_code
_entity_poly.pdbx_strand_id
1 'polypeptide(L)'
;MLTPLTPSERRAALWLAATAVLVLAAGFGLRDPWPADEPRFVLVAKQMVESGDWLFPQRGSELYPDKPPFYFWLLALAGLATGSWRWSFLLPSLLAGLGTLWLVFDLARRLWDVRAGLWAATAVLVVPAFVYQAKRAQIDPTLVFLTTLALYGILRHLLLGPAWRWFAGGCFAAGLGVISKGVGFLPLLALLPFAWMRWR
;
A
#
# COMPACT_ATOMS: atom_id res chain seq x y z
N MET A 1 -5.63 17.47 19.55
CA MET A 1 -6.73 17.49 18.55
C MET A 1 -6.17 18.08 17.26
N LEU A 2 -6.54 17.53 16.08
CA LEU A 2 -6.17 18.18 14.82
C LEU A 2 -7.00 19.44 14.64
N THR A 3 -6.35 20.55 14.32
CA THR A 3 -7.05 21.74 13.84
C THR A 3 -7.75 21.43 12.52
N PRO A 4 -8.98 21.85 12.30
CA PRO A 4 -9.63 21.69 11.00
C PRO A 4 -8.82 22.42 9.92
N LEU A 5 -8.79 21.82 8.72
CA LEU A 5 -8.11 22.44 7.58
C LEU A 5 -8.76 23.75 7.21
N THR A 6 -7.97 24.77 6.99
CA THR A 6 -8.43 26.02 6.37
C THR A 6 -8.95 25.76 4.94
N PRO A 7 -9.80 26.63 4.38
CA PRO A 7 -10.30 26.46 3.01
C PRO A 7 -9.18 26.35 1.95
N SER A 8 -8.07 27.06 2.14
CA SER A 8 -6.90 27.02 1.25
C SER A 8 -6.15 25.69 1.39
N GLU A 9 -5.92 25.20 2.60
CA GLU A 9 -5.26 23.91 2.85
C GLU A 9 -6.09 22.74 2.35
N ARG A 10 -7.42 22.80 2.53
CA ARG A 10 -8.34 21.81 1.98
C ARG A 10 -8.27 21.77 0.46
N ARG A 11 -8.24 22.94 -0.21
CA ARG A 11 -8.06 22.99 -1.67
C ARG A 11 -6.74 22.38 -2.10
N ALA A 12 -5.64 22.72 -1.42
CA ALA A 12 -4.32 22.17 -1.74
C ALA A 12 -4.29 20.63 -1.58
N ALA A 13 -4.88 20.10 -0.50
CA ALA A 13 -4.98 18.66 -0.29
C ALA A 13 -5.85 17.97 -1.36
N LEU A 14 -6.95 18.60 -1.80
CA LEU A 14 -7.78 18.09 -2.88
C LEU A 14 -7.05 18.11 -4.23
N TRP A 15 -6.29 19.17 -4.53
CA TRP A 15 -5.47 19.22 -5.73
C TRP A 15 -4.38 18.14 -5.72
N LEU A 16 -3.71 17.94 -4.59
CA LEU A 16 -2.73 16.85 -4.46
C LEU A 16 -3.38 15.47 -4.68
N ALA A 17 -4.53 15.24 -4.06
CA ALA A 17 -5.28 13.98 -4.24
C ALA A 17 -5.70 13.79 -5.70
N ALA A 18 -6.24 14.81 -6.36
CA ALA A 18 -6.63 14.76 -7.76
C ALA A 18 -5.42 14.49 -8.68
N THR A 19 -4.28 15.16 -8.43
CA THR A 19 -3.04 14.92 -9.16
C THR A 19 -2.53 13.50 -8.95
N ALA A 20 -2.56 12.99 -7.70
CA ALA A 20 -2.16 11.62 -7.40
C ALA A 20 -3.03 10.59 -8.15
N VAL A 21 -4.35 10.78 -8.12
CA VAL A 21 -5.27 9.92 -8.89
C VAL A 21 -4.97 10.00 -10.38
N LEU A 22 -4.84 11.21 -10.94
CA LEU A 22 -4.55 11.40 -12.36
C LEU A 22 -3.24 10.71 -12.77
N VAL A 23 -2.16 10.90 -12.00
CA VAL A 23 -0.84 10.35 -12.30
C VAL A 23 -0.84 8.82 -12.16
N LEU A 24 -1.36 8.29 -11.06
CA LEU A 24 -1.31 6.85 -10.78
C LEU A 24 -2.34 6.05 -11.60
N ALA A 25 -3.52 6.62 -11.87
CA ALA A 25 -4.54 5.96 -12.68
C ALA A 25 -4.37 6.15 -14.19
N ALA A 26 -3.45 7.01 -14.65
CA ALA A 26 -3.20 7.20 -16.08
C ALA A 26 -2.81 5.88 -16.76
N GLY A 27 -3.55 5.48 -17.79
CA GLY A 27 -3.38 4.20 -18.49
C GLY A 27 -4.09 3.01 -17.86
N PHE A 28 -4.82 3.19 -16.76
CA PHE A 28 -5.62 2.16 -16.13
C PHE A 28 -6.71 1.64 -17.10
N GLY A 29 -6.78 0.32 -17.29
CA GLY A 29 -7.71 -0.30 -18.25
C GLY A 29 -7.39 -0.11 -19.74
N LEU A 30 -6.32 0.64 -20.08
CA LEU A 30 -5.94 0.92 -21.47
C LEU A 30 -4.80 0.03 -21.99
N ARG A 31 -4.20 -0.78 -21.14
CA ARG A 31 -3.11 -1.70 -21.50
C ARG A 31 -3.36 -3.11 -20.97
N ASP A 32 -2.70 -4.06 -21.58
CA ASP A 32 -2.62 -5.43 -21.11
C ASP A 32 -1.43 -5.61 -20.15
N PRO A 33 -1.41 -6.71 -19.37
CA PRO A 33 -0.29 -7.01 -18.47
C PRO A 33 1.05 -7.10 -19.20
N TRP A 34 2.07 -6.43 -18.68
CA TRP A 34 3.42 -6.43 -19.27
C TRP A 34 4.29 -7.59 -18.75
N PRO A 35 5.08 -8.25 -19.63
CA PRO A 35 6.06 -9.23 -19.20
C PRO A 35 7.09 -8.60 -18.22
N ALA A 36 7.74 -9.43 -17.34
CA ALA A 36 7.54 -10.86 -17.16
C ALA A 36 6.54 -11.19 -16.04
N ASP A 37 6.31 -10.28 -15.06
CA ASP A 37 5.62 -10.60 -13.81
C ASP A 37 4.10 -10.45 -13.89
N GLU A 38 3.61 -9.39 -14.53
CA GLU A 38 2.18 -9.06 -14.51
C GLU A 38 1.30 -10.17 -15.10
N PRO A 39 1.59 -10.74 -16.31
CA PRO A 39 0.79 -11.82 -16.84
C PRO A 39 0.80 -13.06 -15.95
N ARG A 40 1.94 -13.36 -15.34
CA ARG A 40 2.11 -14.48 -14.41
C ARG A 40 1.23 -14.31 -13.17
N PHE A 41 1.24 -13.13 -12.56
CA PHE A 41 0.46 -12.85 -11.37
C PHE A 41 -1.05 -12.86 -11.66
N VAL A 42 -1.46 -12.32 -12.81
CA VAL A 42 -2.86 -12.38 -13.26
C VAL A 42 -3.30 -13.83 -13.49
N LEU A 43 -2.47 -14.64 -14.14
CA LEU A 43 -2.76 -16.06 -14.37
C LEU A 43 -2.98 -16.81 -13.06
N VAL A 44 -2.05 -16.66 -12.10
CA VAL A 44 -2.14 -17.31 -10.79
C VAL A 44 -3.43 -16.89 -10.06
N ALA A 45 -3.73 -15.60 -10.03
CA ALA A 45 -4.96 -15.10 -9.39
C ALA A 45 -6.24 -15.61 -10.09
N LYS A 46 -6.22 -15.71 -11.42
CA LYS A 46 -7.33 -16.26 -12.21
C LYS A 46 -7.54 -17.74 -11.90
N GLN A 47 -6.48 -18.54 -11.89
CA GLN A 47 -6.55 -19.95 -11.54
C GLN A 47 -7.03 -20.18 -10.11
N MET A 48 -6.65 -19.33 -9.16
CA MET A 48 -7.15 -19.34 -7.79
C MET A 48 -8.67 -19.21 -7.72
N VAL A 49 -9.24 -18.30 -8.52
CA VAL A 49 -10.71 -18.13 -8.62
C VAL A 49 -11.38 -19.32 -9.29
N GLU A 50 -10.77 -19.86 -10.36
CA GLU A 50 -11.35 -20.96 -11.15
C GLU A 50 -11.28 -22.31 -10.43
N SER A 51 -10.19 -22.58 -9.71
CA SER A 51 -10.01 -23.83 -8.96
C SER A 51 -10.67 -23.81 -7.56
N GLY A 52 -10.87 -22.64 -6.99
CA GLY A 52 -11.28 -22.48 -5.58
C GLY A 52 -10.16 -22.73 -4.57
N ASP A 53 -8.94 -22.98 -5.01
CA ASP A 53 -7.77 -23.16 -4.12
C ASP A 53 -7.09 -21.82 -3.85
N TRP A 54 -7.36 -21.25 -2.68
CA TRP A 54 -6.83 -19.95 -2.26
C TRP A 54 -5.52 -20.04 -1.48
N LEU A 55 -5.10 -21.24 -1.07
CA LEU A 55 -3.93 -21.40 -0.20
C LEU A 55 -2.69 -21.81 -0.98
N PHE A 56 -2.86 -22.59 -2.03
CA PHE A 56 -1.77 -23.14 -2.83
C PHE A 56 -1.78 -22.56 -4.25
N PRO A 57 -1.13 -21.38 -4.46
CA PRO A 57 -1.08 -20.76 -5.78
C PRO A 57 -0.56 -21.73 -6.84
N GLN A 58 -1.20 -21.76 -8.00
CA GLN A 58 -0.80 -22.61 -9.12
C GLN A 58 -0.51 -21.74 -10.35
N ARG A 59 0.41 -22.21 -11.19
CA ARG A 59 0.71 -21.65 -12.50
C ARG A 59 0.66 -22.75 -13.54
N GLY A 60 -0.42 -22.84 -14.28
CA GLY A 60 -0.73 -23.98 -15.12
C GLY A 60 -1.05 -25.19 -14.24
N SER A 61 -0.37 -26.31 -14.46
CA SER A 61 -0.51 -27.55 -13.69
C SER A 61 0.45 -27.66 -12.50
N GLU A 62 1.33 -26.66 -12.29
CA GLU A 62 2.37 -26.72 -11.27
C GLU A 62 2.08 -25.77 -10.11
N LEU A 63 2.46 -26.18 -8.90
CA LEU A 63 2.44 -25.30 -7.73
C LEU A 63 3.39 -24.11 -7.97
N TYR A 64 2.98 -22.94 -7.51
CA TYR A 64 3.76 -21.71 -7.59
C TYR A 64 4.23 -21.25 -6.20
N PRO A 65 5.32 -21.82 -5.65
CA PRO A 65 5.80 -21.54 -4.29
C PRO A 65 6.64 -20.25 -4.20
N ASP A 66 6.97 -19.60 -5.33
CA ASP A 66 7.91 -18.48 -5.38
C ASP A 66 7.43 -17.25 -4.62
N LYS A 67 6.14 -17.10 -4.45
CA LYS A 67 5.53 -15.93 -3.80
C LYS A 67 4.40 -16.33 -2.85
N PRO A 68 4.32 -15.71 -1.67
CA PRO A 68 3.21 -15.92 -0.75
C PRO A 68 1.85 -15.49 -1.37
N PRO A 69 0.73 -16.06 -0.91
CA PRO A 69 -0.57 -15.94 -1.60
C PRO A 69 -1.26 -14.58 -1.43
N PHE A 70 -0.86 -13.76 -0.47
CA PHE A 70 -1.59 -12.54 -0.09
C PHE A 70 -1.86 -11.58 -1.27
N TYR A 71 -0.86 -11.33 -2.11
CA TYR A 71 -1.02 -10.44 -3.27
C TYR A 71 -1.98 -11.04 -4.31
N PHE A 72 -1.95 -12.35 -4.50
CA PHE A 72 -2.86 -13.04 -5.42
C PHE A 72 -4.30 -12.99 -4.92
N TRP A 73 -4.52 -13.03 -3.59
CA TRP A 73 -5.85 -12.79 -3.02
C TRP A 73 -6.39 -11.41 -3.37
N LEU A 74 -5.55 -10.38 -3.30
CA LEU A 74 -5.96 -9.01 -3.67
C LEU A 74 -6.30 -8.91 -5.16
N LEU A 75 -5.53 -9.55 -6.03
CA LEU A 75 -5.82 -9.61 -7.47
C LEU A 75 -7.10 -10.39 -7.75
N ALA A 76 -7.27 -11.55 -7.13
CA ALA A 76 -8.46 -12.39 -7.27
C ALA A 76 -9.73 -11.66 -6.82
N LEU A 77 -9.68 -11.03 -5.64
CA LEU A 77 -10.79 -10.22 -5.12
C LEU A 77 -11.12 -9.03 -6.04
N ALA A 78 -10.08 -8.36 -6.57
CA ALA A 78 -10.28 -7.29 -7.55
C ALA A 78 -10.91 -7.81 -8.85
N GLY A 79 -10.50 -9.00 -9.33
CA GLY A 79 -11.10 -9.67 -10.48
C GLY A 79 -12.57 -10.00 -10.28
N LEU A 80 -12.92 -10.57 -9.13
CA LEU A 80 -14.30 -10.87 -8.76
C LEU A 80 -15.15 -9.60 -8.61
N ALA A 81 -14.60 -8.55 -8.00
CA ALA A 81 -15.33 -7.30 -7.78
C ALA A 81 -15.61 -6.51 -9.06
N THR A 82 -14.70 -6.53 -10.02
CA THR A 82 -14.80 -5.77 -11.27
C THR A 82 -15.41 -6.57 -12.42
N GLY A 83 -15.41 -7.89 -12.33
CA GLY A 83 -15.81 -8.80 -13.41
C GLY A 83 -14.87 -8.74 -14.63
N SER A 84 -13.72 -8.08 -14.54
CA SER A 84 -12.80 -7.86 -15.66
C SER A 84 -11.35 -7.91 -15.23
N TRP A 85 -10.60 -8.86 -15.74
CA TRP A 85 -9.16 -8.98 -15.48
C TRP A 85 -8.35 -7.79 -16.02
N ARG A 86 -8.84 -7.15 -17.08
CA ARG A 86 -8.21 -5.97 -17.67
C ARG A 86 -8.24 -4.74 -16.76
N TRP A 87 -9.28 -4.61 -15.93
CA TRP A 87 -9.41 -3.52 -14.97
C TRP A 87 -8.82 -3.88 -13.60
N SER A 88 -8.92 -5.16 -13.22
CA SER A 88 -8.55 -5.59 -11.88
C SER A 88 -7.07 -5.67 -11.61
N PHE A 89 -6.24 -6.00 -12.61
CA PHE A 89 -4.83 -6.35 -12.35
C PHE A 89 -3.99 -5.17 -11.81
N LEU A 90 -4.37 -3.93 -12.10
CA LEU A 90 -3.69 -2.74 -11.56
C LEU A 90 -4.33 -2.20 -10.28
N LEU A 91 -5.55 -2.63 -9.95
CA LEU A 91 -6.34 -2.05 -8.87
C LEU A 91 -5.66 -2.15 -7.49
N PRO A 92 -5.09 -3.30 -7.07
CA PRO A 92 -4.39 -3.38 -5.79
C PRO A 92 -3.22 -2.41 -5.69
N SER A 93 -2.40 -2.29 -6.74
CA SER A 93 -1.25 -1.38 -6.76
C SER A 93 -1.67 0.09 -6.75
N LEU A 94 -2.72 0.45 -7.48
CA LEU A 94 -3.29 1.80 -7.47
C LEU A 94 -3.79 2.18 -6.07
N LEU A 95 -4.59 1.32 -5.45
CA LEU A 95 -5.12 1.58 -4.11
C LEU A 95 -4.00 1.64 -3.07
N ALA A 96 -3.01 0.76 -3.16
CA ALA A 96 -1.83 0.78 -2.30
C ALA A 96 -1.02 2.08 -2.46
N GLY A 97 -0.81 2.54 -3.69
CA GLY A 97 -0.13 3.81 -3.95
C GLY A 97 -0.87 5.02 -3.39
N LEU A 98 -2.17 5.13 -3.65
CA LEU A 98 -3.00 6.19 -3.10
C LEU A 98 -3.07 6.15 -1.56
N GLY A 99 -3.22 4.94 -0.99
CA GLY A 99 -3.21 4.74 0.45
C GLY A 99 -1.89 5.14 1.09
N THR A 100 -0.75 4.83 0.45
CA THR A 100 0.58 5.25 0.91
C THR A 100 0.69 6.77 0.96
N LEU A 101 0.31 7.47 -0.09
CA LEU A 101 0.33 8.94 -0.13
C LEU A 101 -0.56 9.56 0.96
N TRP A 102 -1.74 9.00 1.16
CA TRP A 102 -2.64 9.46 2.22
C TRP A 102 -2.04 9.26 3.61
N LEU A 103 -1.45 8.10 3.90
CA LEU A 103 -0.80 7.81 5.19
C LEU A 103 0.38 8.75 5.45
N VAL A 104 1.22 8.98 4.44
CA VAL A 104 2.36 9.91 4.54
C VAL A 104 1.87 11.34 4.80
N PHE A 105 0.87 11.80 4.04
CA PHE A 105 0.25 13.11 4.26
C PHE A 105 -0.31 13.24 5.68
N ASP A 106 -1.13 12.28 6.10
CA ASP A 106 -1.81 12.36 7.40
C ASP A 106 -0.84 12.25 8.58
N LEU A 107 0.20 11.42 8.47
CA LEU A 107 1.22 11.33 9.52
C LEU A 107 2.02 12.62 9.65
N ALA A 108 2.52 13.14 8.54
CA ALA A 108 3.34 14.36 8.57
C ALA A 108 2.54 15.57 9.04
N ARG A 109 1.28 15.74 8.62
CA ARG A 109 0.44 16.82 9.12
C ARG A 109 0.10 16.73 10.61
N ARG A 110 0.09 15.51 11.18
CA ARG A 110 -0.14 15.28 12.61
C ARG A 110 1.09 15.55 13.45
N LEU A 111 2.27 15.25 12.91
CA LEU A 111 3.54 15.45 13.62
C LEU A 111 4.00 16.91 13.57
N TRP A 112 3.72 17.61 12.50
CA TRP A 112 4.13 18.98 12.25
C TRP A 112 2.95 19.88 11.88
N ASP A 113 2.69 20.02 10.58
CA ASP A 113 1.60 20.86 10.05
C ASP A 113 1.11 20.36 8.68
N VAL A 114 0.08 21.02 8.16
CA VAL A 114 -0.52 20.67 6.86
C VAL A 114 0.46 20.87 5.71
N ARG A 115 1.34 21.87 5.78
CA ARG A 115 2.35 22.14 4.75
C ARG A 115 3.36 21.01 4.70
N ALA A 116 3.84 20.54 5.86
CA ALA A 116 4.70 19.36 5.95
C ALA A 116 4.03 18.12 5.35
N GLY A 117 2.74 17.91 5.63
CA GLY A 117 1.96 16.82 5.02
C GLY A 117 1.91 16.90 3.50
N LEU A 118 1.61 18.09 2.95
CA LEU A 118 1.57 18.33 1.52
C LEU A 118 2.93 18.08 0.86
N TRP A 119 4.01 18.62 1.43
CA TRP A 119 5.36 18.41 0.92
C TRP A 119 5.81 16.96 0.99
N ALA A 120 5.54 16.27 2.09
CA ALA A 120 5.89 14.86 2.25
C ALA A 120 5.21 13.97 1.21
N ALA A 121 3.89 14.11 1.04
CA ALA A 121 3.16 13.34 0.04
C ALA A 121 3.55 13.70 -1.39
N THR A 122 3.79 14.99 -1.68
CA THR A 122 4.28 15.44 -2.99
C THR A 122 5.66 14.85 -3.28
N ALA A 123 6.57 14.87 -2.29
CA ALA A 123 7.91 14.29 -2.45
C ALA A 123 7.84 12.81 -2.81
N VAL A 124 6.95 12.03 -2.18
CA VAL A 124 6.75 10.61 -2.55
C VAL A 124 6.16 10.49 -3.96
N LEU A 125 5.16 11.33 -4.29
CA LEU A 125 4.48 11.26 -5.60
C LEU A 125 5.41 11.57 -6.77
N VAL A 126 6.42 12.43 -6.57
CA VAL A 126 7.38 12.79 -7.65
C VAL A 126 8.56 11.81 -7.76
N VAL A 127 8.67 10.82 -6.87
CA VAL A 127 9.68 9.76 -6.99
C VAL A 127 9.35 8.84 -8.16
N PRO A 128 10.19 8.79 -9.23
CA PRO A 128 9.86 8.00 -10.41
C PRO A 128 9.66 6.51 -10.11
N ALA A 129 10.48 5.95 -9.21
CA ALA A 129 10.36 4.54 -8.79
C ALA A 129 9.01 4.25 -8.11
N PHE A 130 8.49 5.17 -7.28
CA PHE A 130 7.18 5.03 -6.65
C PHE A 130 6.06 5.00 -7.68
N VAL A 131 6.04 5.97 -8.59
CA VAL A 131 5.04 6.04 -9.66
C VAL A 131 5.11 4.82 -10.57
N TYR A 132 6.32 4.43 -10.97
CA TYR A 132 6.54 3.25 -11.81
C TYR A 132 5.98 1.99 -11.18
N GLN A 133 6.27 1.73 -9.90
CA GLN A 133 5.77 0.56 -9.19
C GLN A 133 4.26 0.62 -8.96
N ALA A 134 3.71 1.77 -8.54
CA ALA A 134 2.27 1.92 -8.31
C ALA A 134 1.42 1.72 -9.58
N LYS A 135 2.02 1.86 -10.77
CA LYS A 135 1.38 1.64 -12.09
C LYS A 135 1.59 0.23 -12.64
N ARG A 136 2.14 -0.68 -11.85
CA ARG A 136 2.39 -2.06 -12.24
C ARG A 136 1.67 -3.03 -11.29
N ALA A 137 1.26 -4.18 -11.83
CA ALA A 137 0.78 -5.29 -11.02
C ALA A 137 1.96 -6.00 -10.36
N GLN A 138 2.43 -5.44 -9.24
CA GLN A 138 3.59 -5.92 -8.48
C GLN A 138 3.23 -6.03 -6.99
N ILE A 139 3.93 -6.92 -6.30
CA ILE A 139 3.79 -7.10 -4.85
C ILE A 139 4.29 -5.86 -4.09
N ASP A 140 5.32 -5.20 -4.63
CA ASP A 140 6.02 -4.11 -3.96
C ASP A 140 5.13 -2.91 -3.56
N PRO A 141 4.20 -2.40 -4.39
CA PRO A 141 3.29 -1.33 -3.95
C PRO A 141 2.45 -1.72 -2.73
N THR A 142 1.96 -2.95 -2.69
CA THR A 142 1.20 -3.48 -1.55
C THR A 142 2.08 -3.57 -0.31
N LEU A 143 3.31 -4.05 -0.46
CA LEU A 143 4.28 -4.10 0.64
C LEU A 143 4.61 -2.69 1.16
N VAL A 144 4.87 -1.72 0.29
CA VAL A 144 5.11 -0.31 0.66
C VAL A 144 3.93 0.25 1.43
N PHE A 145 2.70 0.00 0.98
CA PHE A 145 1.50 0.43 1.69
C PHE A 145 1.41 -0.21 3.09
N LEU A 146 1.59 -1.53 3.20
CA LEU A 146 1.50 -2.25 4.47
C LEU A 146 2.58 -1.82 5.46
N THR A 147 3.82 -1.62 5.00
CA THR A 147 4.92 -1.13 5.84
C THR A 147 4.71 0.32 6.26
N THR A 148 4.17 1.16 5.37
CA THR A 148 3.79 2.55 5.70
C THR A 148 2.64 2.58 6.71
N LEU A 149 1.64 1.72 6.56
CA LEU A 149 0.52 1.59 7.51
C LEU A 149 1.01 1.09 8.88
N ALA A 150 1.95 0.15 8.89
CA ALA A 150 2.58 -0.32 10.11
C ALA A 150 3.33 0.80 10.84
N LEU A 151 4.20 1.53 10.12
CA LEU A 151 4.90 2.70 10.68
C LEU A 151 3.91 3.77 11.14
N TYR A 152 2.88 4.07 10.36
CA TYR A 152 1.85 5.03 10.73
C TYR A 152 1.18 4.65 12.07
N GLY A 153 0.76 3.40 12.22
CA GLY A 153 0.10 2.94 13.45
C GLY A 153 1.02 3.00 14.67
N ILE A 154 2.27 2.55 14.51
CA ILE A 154 3.29 2.56 15.55
C ILE A 154 3.66 3.99 15.95
N LEU A 155 4.07 4.83 15.01
CA LEU A 155 4.51 6.20 15.28
C LEU A 155 3.38 7.06 15.84
N ARG A 156 2.16 6.87 15.36
CA ARG A 156 0.99 7.55 15.91
C ARG A 156 0.78 7.24 17.41
N HIS A 157 0.93 5.98 17.80
CA HIS A 157 0.82 5.56 19.20
C HIS A 157 1.96 6.10 20.04
N LEU A 158 3.19 6.03 19.53
CA LEU A 158 4.40 6.39 20.27
C LEU A 158 4.59 7.91 20.42
N LEU A 159 4.30 8.67 19.37
CA LEU A 159 4.64 10.10 19.30
C LEU A 159 3.44 11.02 19.55
N LEU A 160 2.20 10.59 19.25
CA LEU A 160 1.01 11.42 19.38
C LEU A 160 0.13 11.05 20.59
N GLY A 161 0.59 10.08 21.39
CA GLY A 161 -0.14 9.59 22.57
C GLY A 161 -0.85 8.27 22.33
N PRO A 162 -1.32 7.63 23.43
CA PRO A 162 -1.85 6.26 23.37
C PRO A 162 -2.99 6.10 22.37
N ALA A 163 -2.77 5.28 21.35
CA ALA A 163 -3.71 4.97 20.28
C ALA A 163 -3.65 3.47 19.95
N TRP A 164 -4.08 2.63 20.90
CA TRP A 164 -3.93 1.18 20.84
C TRP A 164 -4.55 0.53 19.60
N ARG A 165 -5.67 1.06 19.10
CA ARG A 165 -6.29 0.55 17.86
C ARG A 165 -5.36 0.73 16.66
N TRP A 166 -4.66 1.87 16.58
CA TRP A 166 -3.70 2.14 15.51
C TRP A 166 -2.42 1.32 15.67
N PHE A 167 -1.96 1.15 16.91
CA PHE A 167 -0.81 0.30 17.21
C PHE A 167 -1.08 -1.16 16.81
N ALA A 168 -2.20 -1.73 17.26
CA ALA A 168 -2.60 -3.08 16.90
C ALA A 168 -2.79 -3.24 15.37
N GLY A 169 -3.47 -2.27 14.73
CA GLY A 169 -3.62 -2.25 13.27
C GLY A 169 -2.27 -2.15 12.54
N GLY A 170 -1.32 -1.37 13.08
CA GLY A 170 0.04 -1.30 12.55
C GLY A 170 0.80 -2.62 12.66
N CYS A 171 0.74 -3.29 13.81
CA CYS A 171 1.32 -4.62 13.99
C CYS A 171 0.68 -5.67 13.07
N PHE A 172 -0.63 -5.62 12.90
CA PHE A 172 -1.35 -6.48 11.97
C PHE A 172 -0.91 -6.24 10.51
N ALA A 173 -0.79 -4.96 10.10
CA ALA A 173 -0.28 -4.60 8.78
C ALA A 173 1.15 -5.08 8.55
N ALA A 174 2.03 -5.02 9.58
CA ALA A 174 3.37 -5.61 9.51
C ALA A 174 3.31 -7.12 9.28
N GLY A 175 2.41 -7.83 9.96
CA GLY A 175 2.17 -9.27 9.76
C GLY A 175 1.72 -9.59 8.33
N LEU A 176 0.76 -8.82 7.78
CA LEU A 176 0.34 -8.96 6.38
C LEU A 176 1.51 -8.65 5.41
N GLY A 177 2.36 -7.68 5.75
CA GLY A 177 3.57 -7.38 5.01
C GLY A 177 4.55 -8.57 4.96
N VAL A 178 4.69 -9.31 6.07
CA VAL A 178 5.50 -10.55 6.11
C VAL A 178 4.91 -11.61 5.17
N ILE A 179 3.58 -11.81 5.20
CA ILE A 179 2.89 -12.74 4.30
C ILE A 179 2.96 -12.27 2.83
N SER A 180 3.23 -10.97 2.59
CA SER A 180 3.39 -10.46 1.22
C SER A 180 4.80 -10.71 0.65
N LYS A 181 5.85 -10.44 1.44
CA LYS A 181 7.24 -10.50 0.93
C LYS A 181 8.31 -10.75 2.03
N GLY A 182 7.96 -11.31 3.17
CA GLY A 182 8.91 -11.64 4.25
C GLY A 182 9.50 -10.45 5.01
N VAL A 183 9.85 -9.35 4.36
CA VAL A 183 10.47 -8.15 4.97
C VAL A 183 9.48 -7.18 5.63
N GLY A 184 8.21 -7.50 5.65
CA GLY A 184 7.15 -6.67 6.21
C GLY A 184 7.28 -6.35 7.71
N PHE A 185 8.14 -7.05 8.43
CA PHE A 185 8.41 -6.82 9.86
C PHE A 185 9.28 -5.57 10.13
N LEU A 186 10.00 -5.05 9.13
CA LEU A 186 10.95 -3.94 9.30
C LEU A 186 10.38 -2.72 10.05
N PRO A 187 9.11 -2.32 9.88
CA PRO A 187 8.53 -1.24 10.67
C PRO A 187 8.58 -1.44 12.19
N LEU A 188 8.58 -2.70 12.66
CA LEU A 188 8.65 -3.00 14.09
C LEU A 188 10.00 -2.61 14.70
N LEU A 189 11.06 -2.50 13.88
CA LEU A 189 12.38 -2.05 14.34
C LEU A 189 12.33 -0.61 14.85
N ALA A 190 11.34 0.20 14.49
CA ALA A 190 11.15 1.55 15.04
C ALA A 190 10.88 1.53 16.57
N LEU A 191 10.45 0.40 17.12
CA LEU A 191 10.26 0.24 18.56
C LEU A 191 11.58 0.25 19.33
N LEU A 192 12.69 -0.20 18.73
CA LEU A 192 13.99 -0.32 19.39
C LEU A 192 14.56 1.05 19.82
N PRO A 193 14.74 2.05 18.95
CA PRO A 193 15.24 3.36 19.36
C PRO A 193 14.28 4.06 20.32
N PHE A 194 12.97 3.86 20.18
CA PHE A 194 11.99 4.42 21.09
C PHE A 194 12.11 3.81 22.50
N ALA A 195 12.23 2.48 22.61
CA ALA A 195 12.46 1.81 23.88
C ALA A 195 13.76 2.28 24.55
N TRP A 196 14.83 2.42 23.77
CA TRP A 196 16.12 2.90 24.27
C TRP A 196 16.07 4.35 24.79
N MET A 197 15.40 5.26 24.06
CA MET A 197 15.20 6.65 24.51
C MET A 197 14.39 6.73 25.81
N ARG A 198 13.46 5.82 26.01
CA ARG A 198 12.61 5.82 27.21
C ARG A 198 13.26 5.13 28.42
N TRP A 199 14.30 4.34 28.21
CA TRP A 199 15.04 3.66 29.28
C TRP A 199 16.17 4.52 29.87
N ARG A 200 16.57 5.59 29.20
CA ARG A 200 17.49 6.61 29.69
C ARG A 200 16.74 7.72 30.45
#